data_8cc8aa6f69843161306af7cb43cdbbbf
#
_entry.id   8cc8aa6f69843161306af7cb43cdbbbf
#
_cell.length_a   1.000
_cell.length_b   1.000
_cell.length_c   1.000
_cell.angle_alpha   90.00
_cell.angle_beta   90.00
_cell.angle_gamma   90.00
#
_symmetry.space_group_name_H-M   'P 1'
#
loop_
_entity.id
_entity.type
_entity.pdbx_description
1 polymer ?
#
loop_
_entity_poly.entity_id
_entity_poly.type
_entity_poly.pdbx_seq_one_letter_code
_entity_poly.pdbx_strand_id
1 'polypeptide(L)'
;HLVLQMARHRLPHSAIHVFARDPEQREFARSLGAAWTGDTGDRAPEPLAAILDTTPAWKPVVEAMSNLRPGGRLVINAIRKQGEDQNELMRLRYHEHLWMEREIKTVANVTRADLCEALALAAAASLRPAVTTYPLRDANRALRELSTGHIRGAKVLVIG
;
A
#
# COMPACT_ATOMS: atom_id res chain seq x y z
N HIS A 1 4.55 3.65 3.09
CA HIS A 1 5.61 3.68 4.12
C HIS A 1 5.04 3.67 5.55
N LEU A 2 3.92 4.38 5.82
CA LEU A 2 3.27 4.36 7.14
C LEU A 2 2.60 3.01 7.41
N VAL A 3 1.87 2.47 6.44
CA VAL A 3 1.22 1.15 6.56
C VAL A 3 2.24 0.05 6.90
N LEU A 4 3.43 0.07 6.26
CA LEU A 4 4.49 -0.88 6.56
C LEU A 4 4.95 -0.79 8.02
N GLN A 5 5.18 0.41 8.53
CA GLN A 5 5.60 0.62 9.93
C GLN A 5 4.51 0.17 10.92
N MET A 6 3.24 0.50 10.64
CA MET A 6 2.08 0.05 11.43
C MET A 6 1.95 -1.47 11.42
N ALA A 7 2.05 -2.10 10.25
CA ALA A 7 1.97 -3.55 10.10
C ALA A 7 3.08 -4.26 10.88
N ARG A 8 4.31 -3.79 10.79
CA ARG A 8 5.43 -4.35 11.57
C ARG A 8 5.22 -4.25 13.08
N HIS A 9 4.66 -3.16 13.54
CA HIS A 9 4.36 -2.98 14.98
C HIS A 9 3.25 -3.94 15.43
N ARG A 10 2.16 -4.05 14.66
CA ARG A 10 1.03 -4.91 15.03
C ARG A 10 1.27 -6.40 14.82
N LEU A 11 2.17 -6.75 13.92
CA LEU A 11 2.45 -8.12 13.50
C LEU A 11 3.96 -8.41 13.61
N PRO A 12 4.55 -8.33 14.82
CA PRO A 12 6.01 -8.39 14.99
C PRO A 12 6.63 -9.72 14.57
N HIS A 13 5.84 -10.79 14.50
CA HIS A 13 6.26 -12.13 14.11
C HIS A 13 5.92 -12.50 12.66
N SER A 14 5.35 -11.55 11.89
CA SER A 14 5.00 -11.78 10.50
C SER A 14 6.02 -11.17 9.55
N ALA A 15 6.34 -11.89 8.48
CA ALA A 15 7.08 -11.31 7.35
C ALA A 15 6.16 -10.33 6.60
N ILE A 16 6.57 -9.07 6.48
CA ILE A 16 5.84 -8.07 5.71
C ILE A 16 6.54 -7.88 4.38
N HIS A 17 5.84 -8.20 3.31
CA HIS A 17 6.31 -8.07 1.94
C HIS A 17 5.74 -6.81 1.30
N VAL A 18 6.53 -6.15 0.44
CA VAL A 18 6.10 -4.93 -0.25
C VAL A 18 6.29 -5.08 -1.74
N PHE A 19 5.23 -4.82 -2.48
CA PHE A 19 5.24 -4.77 -3.94
C PHE A 19 5.19 -3.32 -4.41
N ALA A 20 6.11 -2.93 -5.27
CA ALA A 20 6.14 -1.60 -5.88
C ALA A 20 6.84 -1.64 -7.23
N ARG A 21 6.31 -0.90 -8.22
CA ARG A 21 6.88 -0.80 -9.57
C ARG A 21 8.25 -0.14 -9.56
N ASP A 22 8.39 0.92 -8.77
CA ASP A 22 9.59 1.73 -8.69
C ASP A 22 10.66 1.06 -7.82
N PRO A 23 11.88 0.81 -8.34
CA PRO A 23 12.99 0.26 -7.57
C PRO A 23 13.36 1.11 -6.34
N GLU A 24 13.27 2.43 -6.41
CA GLU A 24 13.56 3.32 -5.28
C GLU A 24 12.55 3.14 -4.14
N GLN A 25 11.26 2.92 -4.49
CA GLN A 25 10.23 2.61 -3.51
C GLN A 25 10.48 1.23 -2.86
N ARG A 26 10.94 0.25 -3.62
CA ARG A 26 11.34 -1.05 -3.08
C ARG A 26 12.50 -0.94 -2.10
N GLU A 27 13.53 -0.17 -2.45
CA GLU A 27 14.67 0.07 -1.56
C GLU A 27 14.25 0.83 -0.29
N PHE A 28 13.40 1.83 -0.45
CA PHE A 28 12.82 2.54 0.69
C PHE A 28 12.03 1.61 1.61
N ALA A 29 11.23 0.70 1.06
CA ALA A 29 10.52 -0.29 1.86
C ALA A 29 11.48 -1.23 2.62
N ARG A 30 12.60 -1.67 1.99
CA ARG A 30 13.64 -2.45 2.67
C ARG A 30 14.24 -1.67 3.84
N SER A 31 14.56 -0.40 3.66
CA SER A 31 15.13 0.46 4.72
C SER A 31 14.17 0.63 5.91
N LEU A 32 12.87 0.47 5.68
CA LEU A 32 11.83 0.47 6.72
C LEU A 32 11.56 -0.92 7.30
N GLY A 33 12.29 -1.95 6.83
CA GLY A 33 12.25 -3.31 7.36
C GLY A 33 11.20 -4.20 6.72
N ALA A 34 10.87 -4.01 5.45
CA ALA A 34 10.19 -5.03 4.67
C ALA A 34 11.08 -6.29 4.59
N ALA A 35 10.50 -7.46 4.87
CA ALA A 35 11.22 -8.73 4.80
C ALA A 35 11.59 -9.11 3.35
N TRP A 36 10.77 -8.68 2.40
CA TRP A 36 11.00 -8.86 0.97
C TRP A 36 10.34 -7.74 0.18
N THR A 37 10.90 -7.45 -0.99
CA THR A 37 10.30 -6.47 -1.93
C THR A 37 10.42 -6.95 -3.36
N GLY A 38 9.38 -6.73 -4.16
CA GLY A 38 9.34 -7.06 -5.59
C GLY A 38 8.50 -6.11 -6.41
N ASP A 39 8.46 -6.33 -7.73
CA ASP A 39 7.50 -5.66 -8.60
C ASP A 39 6.08 -6.22 -8.38
N THR A 40 5.06 -5.52 -8.84
CA THR A 40 3.66 -5.93 -8.65
C THR A 40 3.36 -7.30 -9.27
N GLY A 41 4.03 -7.64 -10.38
CA GLY A 41 3.89 -8.92 -11.06
C GLY A 41 4.73 -10.08 -10.47
N ASP A 42 5.59 -9.79 -9.50
CA ASP A 42 6.44 -10.82 -8.90
C ASP A 42 5.66 -11.78 -7.99
N ARG A 43 6.24 -12.95 -7.77
CA ARG A 43 5.74 -13.89 -6.75
C ARG A 43 6.43 -13.63 -5.42
N ALA A 44 5.63 -13.52 -4.37
CA ALA A 44 6.14 -13.50 -3.01
C ALA A 44 6.88 -14.82 -2.70
N PRO A 45 7.89 -14.80 -1.81
CA PRO A 45 8.60 -16.03 -1.41
C PRO A 45 7.68 -17.11 -0.82
N GLU A 46 6.54 -16.68 -0.25
CA GLU A 46 5.54 -17.54 0.36
C GLU A 46 4.12 -17.01 0.10
N PRO A 47 3.08 -17.86 0.09
CA PRO A 47 1.70 -17.42 -0.06
C PRO A 47 1.25 -16.53 1.10
N LEU A 48 0.56 -15.44 0.79
CA LEU A 48 0.22 -14.37 1.72
C LEU A 48 -1.16 -14.59 2.35
N ALA A 49 -1.26 -14.36 3.65
CA ALA A 49 -2.53 -14.40 4.38
C ALA A 49 -3.44 -13.21 4.07
N ALA A 50 -2.84 -12.03 3.92
CA ALA A 50 -3.53 -10.79 3.63
C ALA A 50 -2.69 -9.88 2.76
N ILE A 51 -3.35 -9.13 1.89
CA ILE A 51 -2.73 -8.10 1.03
C ILE A 51 -3.53 -6.81 1.17
N LEU A 52 -2.83 -5.70 1.34
CA LEU A 52 -3.42 -4.35 1.30
C LEU A 52 -3.01 -3.68 -0.01
N ASP A 53 -3.99 -3.39 -0.85
CA ASP A 53 -3.77 -2.62 -2.07
C ASP A 53 -4.15 -1.15 -1.84
N THR A 54 -3.21 -0.24 -2.08
CA THR A 54 -3.38 1.21 -1.97
C THR A 54 -3.22 1.91 -3.32
N THR A 55 -3.20 1.15 -4.41
CA THR A 55 -2.99 1.69 -5.76
C THR A 55 -4.29 2.13 -6.42
N PRO A 56 -4.28 3.08 -7.34
CA PRO A 56 -5.46 3.43 -8.12
C PRO A 56 -5.70 2.47 -9.32
N ALA A 57 -4.78 1.55 -9.60
CA ALA A 57 -4.81 0.66 -10.76
C ALA A 57 -5.46 -0.70 -10.46
N TRP A 58 -5.98 -1.39 -11.49
CA TRP A 58 -6.55 -2.74 -11.38
C TRP A 58 -5.50 -3.84 -11.54
N LYS A 59 -4.49 -3.60 -12.38
CA LYS A 59 -3.43 -4.58 -12.63
C LYS A 59 -2.80 -5.12 -11.34
N PRO A 60 -2.36 -4.29 -10.36
CA PRO A 60 -1.81 -4.79 -9.11
C PRO A 60 -2.79 -5.65 -8.31
N VAL A 61 -4.10 -5.37 -8.39
CA VAL A 61 -5.13 -6.18 -7.71
C VAL A 61 -5.16 -7.60 -8.28
N VAL A 62 -5.20 -7.71 -9.61
CA VAL A 62 -5.24 -9.02 -10.29
C VAL A 62 -3.96 -9.81 -10.04
N GLU A 63 -2.81 -9.18 -10.17
CA GLU A 63 -1.49 -9.80 -9.92
C GLU A 63 -1.35 -10.27 -8.47
N ALA A 64 -1.81 -9.45 -7.52
CA ALA A 64 -1.74 -9.76 -6.10
C ALA A 64 -2.57 -10.98 -5.68
N MET A 65 -3.74 -11.20 -6.34
CA MET A 65 -4.58 -12.37 -6.04
C MET A 65 -3.85 -13.70 -6.21
N SER A 66 -2.90 -13.77 -7.13
CA SER A 66 -2.07 -14.96 -7.34
C SER A 66 -1.10 -15.24 -6.18
N ASN A 67 -0.86 -14.27 -5.32
CA ASN A 67 0.01 -14.40 -4.16
C ASN A 67 -0.75 -14.81 -2.87
N LEU A 68 -2.09 -14.83 -2.89
CA LEU A 68 -2.87 -15.23 -1.73
C LEU A 68 -2.81 -16.73 -1.48
N ARG A 69 -2.65 -17.12 -0.21
CA ARG A 69 -2.89 -18.51 0.23
C ARG A 69 -4.40 -18.84 0.16
N PRO A 70 -4.79 -20.11 0.26
CA PRO A 70 -6.17 -20.49 0.53
C PRO A 70 -6.74 -19.74 1.75
N GLY A 71 -7.98 -19.24 1.64
CA GLY A 71 -8.63 -18.42 2.67
C GLY A 71 -8.00 -17.03 2.85
N GLY A 72 -7.10 -16.63 1.97
CA GLY A 72 -6.43 -15.31 2.01
C GLY A 72 -7.33 -14.17 1.52
N ARG A 73 -7.04 -12.96 1.99
CA ARG A 73 -7.85 -11.77 1.70
C ARG A 73 -7.02 -10.64 1.11
N LEU A 74 -7.49 -10.09 -0.01
CA LEU A 74 -7.00 -8.82 -0.54
C LEU A 74 -7.97 -7.71 -0.15
N VAL A 75 -7.44 -6.63 0.46
CA VAL A 75 -8.22 -5.45 0.85
C VAL A 75 -7.80 -4.27 0.00
N ILE A 76 -8.73 -3.72 -0.77
CA ILE A 76 -8.52 -2.50 -1.55
C ILE A 76 -8.81 -1.29 -0.65
N ASN A 77 -7.78 -0.50 -0.40
CA ASN A 77 -7.86 0.78 0.30
C ASN A 77 -7.53 1.92 -0.68
N ALA A 78 -8.42 2.14 -1.62
CA ALA A 78 -8.33 3.22 -2.60
C ALA A 78 -9.67 3.92 -2.73
N ILE A 79 -9.67 5.25 -2.73
CA ILE A 79 -10.89 6.06 -2.88
C ILE A 79 -11.58 5.78 -4.22
N ARG A 80 -10.78 5.55 -5.27
CA ARG A 80 -11.25 5.15 -6.60
C ARG A 80 -10.21 4.32 -7.33
N LYS A 81 -10.66 3.52 -8.27
CA LYS A 81 -9.83 2.87 -9.28
C LYS A 81 -9.90 3.65 -10.58
N GLN A 82 -8.79 3.73 -11.30
CA GLN A 82 -8.72 4.33 -12.63
C GLN A 82 -9.38 3.39 -13.66
N GLY A 83 -9.86 3.95 -14.76
CA GLY A 83 -10.51 3.16 -15.81
C GLY A 83 -9.54 2.63 -16.88
N GLU A 84 -8.34 3.17 -16.94
CA GLU A 84 -7.38 2.93 -18.02
C GLU A 84 -6.95 1.45 -18.12
N ASP A 85 -6.87 0.76 -17.00
CA ASP A 85 -6.49 -0.66 -16.93
C ASP A 85 -7.62 -1.58 -16.44
N GLN A 86 -8.88 -1.15 -16.54
CA GLN A 86 -10.04 -1.95 -16.10
C GLN A 86 -10.16 -3.29 -16.83
N ASN A 87 -9.65 -3.38 -18.06
CA ASN A 87 -9.57 -4.62 -18.83
C ASN A 87 -8.69 -5.69 -18.16
N GLU A 88 -7.81 -5.33 -17.26
CA GLU A 88 -7.01 -6.30 -16.49
C GLU A 88 -7.88 -7.24 -15.65
N LEU A 89 -9.10 -6.81 -15.27
CA LEU A 89 -10.06 -7.67 -14.58
C LEU A 89 -10.46 -8.92 -15.40
N MET A 90 -10.41 -8.85 -16.73
CA MET A 90 -10.68 -9.99 -17.60
C MET A 90 -9.60 -11.09 -17.50
N ARG A 91 -8.46 -10.80 -16.88
CA ARG A 91 -7.38 -11.75 -16.61
C ARG A 91 -7.60 -12.57 -15.33
N LEU A 92 -8.65 -12.27 -14.56
CA LEU A 92 -9.01 -13.09 -13.42
C LEU A 92 -9.38 -14.50 -13.88
N ARG A 93 -8.68 -15.48 -13.37
CA ARG A 93 -8.95 -16.91 -13.57
C ARG A 93 -9.42 -17.51 -12.27
N TYR A 94 -10.60 -18.13 -12.29
CA TYR A 94 -11.26 -18.64 -11.10
C TYR A 94 -10.34 -19.54 -10.26
N HIS A 95 -9.73 -20.55 -10.87
CA HIS A 95 -8.89 -21.52 -10.14
C HIS A 95 -7.61 -20.92 -9.56
N GLU A 96 -7.05 -19.91 -10.21
CA GLU A 96 -5.79 -19.30 -9.78
C GLU A 96 -6.00 -18.19 -8.76
N HIS A 97 -7.03 -17.38 -8.94
CA HIS A 97 -7.19 -16.15 -8.17
C HIS A 97 -8.27 -16.23 -7.09
N LEU A 98 -9.35 -17.01 -7.30
CA LEU A 98 -10.50 -17.01 -6.41
C LEU A 98 -10.76 -18.37 -5.72
N TRP A 99 -10.41 -19.47 -6.39
CA TRP A 99 -10.58 -20.81 -5.81
C TRP A 99 -9.94 -20.93 -4.42
N MET A 100 -10.46 -21.79 -3.57
CA MET A 100 -10.00 -21.99 -2.19
C MET A 100 -10.28 -20.78 -1.28
N GLU A 101 -11.47 -20.21 -1.40
CA GLU A 101 -12.00 -19.18 -0.47
C GLU A 101 -11.17 -17.88 -0.41
N ARG A 102 -10.46 -17.56 -1.49
CA ARG A 102 -9.79 -16.26 -1.59
C ARG A 102 -10.80 -15.16 -1.81
N GLU A 103 -10.64 -14.04 -1.14
CA GLU A 103 -11.59 -12.95 -1.21
C GLU A 103 -10.94 -11.61 -1.56
N ILE A 104 -11.73 -10.76 -2.22
CA ILE A 104 -11.44 -9.34 -2.41
C ILE A 104 -12.44 -8.56 -1.58
N LYS A 105 -11.95 -7.65 -0.76
CA LYS A 105 -12.75 -6.75 0.06
C LYS A 105 -12.32 -5.32 -0.15
N THR A 106 -13.24 -4.38 0.00
CA THR A 106 -12.93 -2.95 0.02
C THR A 106 -13.15 -2.38 1.41
N VAL A 107 -12.49 -1.26 1.70
CA VAL A 107 -12.79 -0.41 2.85
C VAL A 107 -13.20 0.96 2.34
N ALA A 108 -14.12 1.59 3.02
CA ALA A 108 -14.65 2.90 2.64
C ALA A 108 -14.71 3.82 3.85
N ASN A 109 -14.29 5.05 3.63
CA ASN A 109 -14.33 6.13 4.59
C ASN A 109 -13.47 5.91 5.85
N VAL A 110 -13.47 6.89 6.72
CA VAL A 110 -12.76 6.88 8.01
C VAL A 110 -13.74 7.35 9.07
N THR A 111 -13.91 6.58 10.12
CA THR A 111 -14.71 6.96 11.27
C THR A 111 -13.86 7.73 12.29
N ARG A 112 -14.52 8.37 13.26
CA ARG A 112 -13.80 9.00 14.39
C ARG A 112 -13.02 7.97 15.21
N ALA A 113 -13.56 6.78 15.37
CA ALA A 113 -12.89 5.69 16.07
C ALA A 113 -11.60 5.29 15.35
N ASP A 114 -11.63 5.11 14.03
CA ASP A 114 -10.45 4.79 13.22
C ASP A 114 -9.34 5.85 13.39
N LEU A 115 -9.72 7.15 13.42
CA LEU A 115 -8.75 8.23 13.65
C LEU A 115 -8.10 8.14 15.03
N CYS A 116 -8.89 7.91 16.08
CA CYS A 116 -8.36 7.78 17.44
C CYS A 116 -7.42 6.57 17.55
N GLU A 117 -7.82 5.43 16.99
CA GLU A 117 -7.00 4.21 16.99
C GLU A 117 -5.72 4.38 16.15
N ALA A 118 -5.79 5.04 15.00
CA ALA A 118 -4.62 5.32 14.16
C ALA A 118 -3.61 6.23 14.89
N LEU A 119 -4.07 7.26 15.60
CA LEU A 119 -3.20 8.15 16.39
C LEU A 119 -2.57 7.41 17.56
N ALA A 120 -3.34 6.59 18.28
CA ALA A 120 -2.83 5.76 19.36
C ALA A 120 -1.77 4.76 18.84
N LEU A 121 -2.04 4.11 17.71
CA LEU A 121 -1.09 3.22 17.07
C LEU A 121 0.16 3.95 16.59
N ALA A 122 0.01 5.15 16.03
CA ALA A 122 1.14 5.97 15.59
C ALA A 122 2.08 6.32 16.75
N ALA A 123 1.52 6.66 17.89
CA ALA A 123 2.29 6.95 19.11
C ALA A 123 2.98 5.68 19.63
N ALA A 124 2.26 4.57 19.77
CA ALA A 124 2.79 3.30 20.27
C ALA A 124 3.89 2.73 19.37
N ALA A 125 3.72 2.82 18.05
CA ALA A 125 4.70 2.37 17.06
C ALA A 125 5.84 3.37 16.85
N SER A 126 5.82 4.53 17.49
CA SER A 126 6.77 5.64 17.26
C SER A 126 6.94 5.92 15.75
N LEU A 127 5.83 6.02 15.03
CA LEU A 127 5.85 6.20 13.58
C LEU A 127 6.63 7.44 13.19
N ARG A 128 7.50 7.27 12.20
CA ARG A 128 8.28 8.37 11.61
C ARG A 128 7.91 8.52 10.14
N PRO A 129 7.02 9.47 9.81
CA PRO A 129 6.72 9.76 8.42
C PRO A 129 7.94 10.36 7.74
N ALA A 130 8.30 9.84 6.56
CA ALA A 130 9.23 10.53 5.70
C ALA A 130 8.51 11.72 5.07
N VAL A 131 9.00 12.94 5.31
CA VAL A 131 8.36 14.16 4.81
C VAL A 131 9.37 15.09 4.14
N THR A 132 8.93 15.77 3.09
CA THR A 132 9.61 16.92 2.51
C THR A 132 8.76 18.15 2.81
N THR A 133 9.33 19.12 3.50
CA THR A 133 8.61 20.34 3.89
C THR A 133 8.76 21.45 2.84
N TYR A 134 7.68 22.20 2.65
CA TYR A 134 7.64 23.38 1.78
C TYR A 134 6.97 24.54 2.50
N PRO A 135 7.42 25.78 2.34
CA PRO A 135 6.66 26.94 2.79
C PRO A 135 5.36 27.01 2.00
N LEU A 136 4.28 27.57 2.59
CA LEU A 136 2.96 27.64 1.97
C LEU A 136 2.99 28.28 0.57
N ARG A 137 3.82 29.32 0.36
CA ARG A 137 3.99 29.96 -0.96
C ARG A 137 4.47 29.01 -2.07
N ASP A 138 5.09 27.89 -1.72
CA ASP A 138 5.59 26.88 -2.65
C ASP A 138 4.61 25.72 -2.88
N ALA A 139 3.34 25.85 -2.46
CA ALA A 139 2.34 24.79 -2.58
C ALA A 139 2.21 24.28 -4.02
N ASN A 140 2.18 25.19 -5.02
CA ASN A 140 2.09 24.82 -6.43
C ASN A 140 3.32 24.03 -6.92
N ARG A 141 4.51 24.28 -6.36
CA ARG A 141 5.70 23.50 -6.65
C ARG A 141 5.55 22.09 -6.06
N ALA A 142 5.15 21.99 -4.80
CA ALA A 142 4.92 20.71 -4.15
C ALA A 142 3.88 19.84 -4.89
N LEU A 143 2.78 20.46 -5.38
CA LEU A 143 1.77 19.77 -6.18
C LEU A 143 2.29 19.30 -7.54
N ARG A 144 3.07 20.13 -8.24
CA ARG A 144 3.68 19.72 -9.51
C ARG A 144 4.64 18.55 -9.34
N GLU A 145 5.50 18.60 -8.33
CA GLU A 145 6.40 17.49 -8.03
C GLU A 145 5.62 16.23 -7.59
N LEU A 146 4.48 16.38 -6.90
CA LEU A 146 3.60 15.27 -6.58
C LEU A 146 3.06 14.59 -7.85
N SER A 147 2.69 15.36 -8.85
CA SER A 147 2.15 14.85 -10.11
C SER A 147 3.17 14.07 -10.96
N THR A 148 4.47 14.30 -10.78
CA THR A 148 5.53 13.55 -11.48
C THR A 148 5.72 12.11 -10.96
N GLY A 149 5.16 11.78 -9.80
CA GLY A 149 5.17 10.43 -9.24
C GLY A 149 6.45 10.01 -8.52
N HIS A 150 7.54 10.75 -8.59
CA HIS A 150 8.79 10.46 -7.89
C HIS A 150 8.76 11.03 -6.46
N ILE A 151 8.08 10.31 -5.55
CA ILE A 151 7.87 10.80 -4.19
C ILE A 151 8.33 9.76 -3.19
N ARG A 152 9.20 10.18 -2.28
CA ARG A 152 9.57 9.41 -1.10
C ARG A 152 8.85 9.98 0.13
N GLY A 153 7.80 9.28 0.58
CA GLY A 153 7.03 9.71 1.74
C GLY A 153 5.90 10.69 1.41
N ALA A 154 5.83 11.82 2.09
CA ALA A 154 4.78 12.83 1.94
C ALA A 154 5.36 14.24 1.78
N LYS A 155 4.62 15.12 1.12
CA LYS A 155 4.92 16.56 1.05
C LYS A 155 4.05 17.30 2.06
N VAL A 156 4.67 18.15 2.87
CA VAL A 156 4.02 18.90 3.96
C VAL A 156 4.25 20.38 3.76
N LEU A 157 3.17 21.15 3.76
CA LEU A 157 3.23 22.61 3.75
C LEU A 157 3.35 23.14 5.19
N VAL A 158 4.36 23.95 5.43
CA VAL A 158 4.55 24.63 6.70
C VAL A 158 3.85 25.97 6.61
N ILE A 159 2.90 26.19 7.53
CA ILE A 159 2.17 27.43 7.68
C ILE A 159 2.86 28.19 8.82
N GLY A 160 3.56 29.28 8.45
CA GLY A 160 4.27 30.15 9.36
C GLY A 160 3.41 31.27 9.90
#